data_90d4c17d8cd7fe8dd5cc93c33250aabc
#
_entry.id   90d4c17d8cd7fe8dd5cc93c33250aabc
#
_cell.length_a   1.000
_cell.length_b   1.000
_cell.length_c   1.000
_cell.angle_alpha   90.00
_cell.angle_beta   90.00
_cell.angle_gamma   90.00
#
_symmetry.space_group_name_H-M   'P 1'
#
loop_
_entity.id
_entity.type
_entity.pdbx_description
1 polymer ?
#
loop_
_entity_poly.entity_id
_entity_poly.type
_entity_poly.pdbx_seq_one_letter_code
_entity_poly.pdbx_strand_id
1 'polypeptide(L)'
;MHDHFPFYPVMPHSLVLEGIAQTSGLLICEYYKYKQKVVLAKINKAIFHGLAFPGDTLVYKATVERIDESGTVSSANAYIRKPNGEEVLYAEVEMMHAILDDSYSDKKQFSTRDYRNLMVNMKVYEVGVEADGVTRLPEPEEFKNLD
;
A
#
# COMPACT_ATOMS: atom_id res chain seq x y z
N MET A 1 -1.08 21.10 0.14
CA MET A 1 -1.28 21.26 -1.31
C MET A 1 -1.08 22.69 -1.80
N HIS A 2 -1.53 23.71 -1.05
CA HIS A 2 -1.38 25.12 -1.45
C HIS A 2 0.08 25.56 -1.67
N ASP A 3 1.02 24.97 -0.94
CA ASP A 3 2.45 25.33 -1.04
C ASP A 3 3.17 24.67 -2.22
N HIS A 4 2.60 23.59 -2.83
CA HIS A 4 3.25 22.88 -3.94
C HIS A 4 2.95 23.55 -5.28
N PHE A 5 1.68 23.86 -5.56
CA PHE A 5 1.21 24.64 -6.73
C PHE A 5 0.18 25.65 -6.25
N PRO A 6 0.57 26.89 -5.85
CA PRO A 6 -0.31 27.83 -5.16
C PRO A 6 -1.60 28.17 -5.89
N PHE A 7 -1.58 28.18 -7.24
CA PHE A 7 -2.72 28.52 -8.08
C PHE A 7 -3.36 27.33 -8.81
N TYR A 8 -2.80 26.12 -8.60
CA TYR A 8 -3.29 24.91 -9.25
C TYR A 8 -3.12 23.71 -8.29
N PRO A 9 -4.03 23.58 -7.31
CA PRO A 9 -3.90 22.60 -6.25
C PRO A 9 -4.16 21.19 -6.80
N VAL A 10 -3.12 20.47 -7.12
CA VAL A 10 -3.16 19.06 -7.54
C VAL A 10 -2.48 18.16 -6.52
N MET A 11 -2.89 16.89 -6.45
CA MET A 11 -2.18 15.87 -5.72
C MET A 11 -0.86 15.56 -6.45
N PRO A 12 0.31 15.78 -5.83
CA PRO A 12 1.58 15.40 -6.45
C PRO A 12 1.63 13.91 -6.76
N HIS A 13 2.08 13.54 -7.95
CA HIS A 13 2.22 12.13 -8.34
C HIS A 13 3.14 11.34 -7.40
N SER A 14 4.13 11.99 -6.80
CA SER A 14 5.01 11.37 -5.79
C SER A 14 4.26 10.93 -4.53
N LEU A 15 3.25 11.68 -4.08
CA LEU A 15 2.41 11.29 -2.94
C LEU A 15 1.43 10.17 -3.32
N VAL A 16 1.00 10.11 -4.57
CA VAL A 16 0.21 8.98 -5.07
C VAL A 16 1.05 7.71 -5.13
N LEU A 17 2.29 7.81 -5.62
CA LEU A 17 3.26 6.70 -5.59
C LEU A 17 3.53 6.21 -4.16
N GLU A 18 3.67 7.12 -3.20
CA GLU A 18 3.82 6.77 -1.80
C GLU A 18 2.60 5.99 -1.28
N GLY A 19 1.38 6.46 -1.56
CA GLY A 19 0.15 5.76 -1.17
C GLY A 19 0.06 4.35 -1.79
N ILE A 20 0.45 4.20 -3.04
CA ILE A 20 0.51 2.91 -3.73
C ILE A 20 1.58 2.01 -3.11
N ALA A 21 2.77 2.55 -2.84
CA ALA A 21 3.88 1.80 -2.24
C ALA A 21 3.53 1.31 -0.82
N GLN A 22 2.88 2.14 -0.01
CA GLN A 22 2.38 1.75 1.30
C GLN A 22 1.32 0.65 1.20
N THR A 23 0.35 0.78 0.28
CA THR A 23 -0.69 -0.23 0.08
C THR A 23 -0.08 -1.58 -0.32
N SER A 24 0.85 -1.59 -1.27
CA SER A 24 1.54 -2.80 -1.71
C SER A 24 2.44 -3.38 -0.60
N GLY A 25 3.18 -2.53 0.10
CA GLY A 25 4.06 -2.93 1.20
C GLY A 25 3.29 -3.58 2.34
N LEU A 26 2.11 -3.03 2.71
CA LEU A 26 1.26 -3.61 3.75
C LEU A 26 0.70 -4.97 3.35
N LEU A 27 0.30 -5.15 2.08
CA LEU A 27 -0.14 -6.43 1.55
C LEU A 27 0.98 -7.50 1.63
N ILE A 28 2.22 -7.11 1.31
CA ILE A 28 3.38 -7.99 1.43
C ILE A 28 3.71 -8.29 2.91
N CYS A 29 3.64 -7.28 3.79
CA CYS A 29 3.81 -7.48 5.24
C CYS A 29 2.79 -8.47 5.79
N GLU A 30 1.52 -8.39 5.34
CA GLU A 30 0.47 -9.34 5.73
C GLU A 30 0.83 -10.76 5.29
N TYR A 31 1.27 -10.96 4.05
CA TYR A 31 1.73 -12.26 3.56
C TYR A 31 2.80 -12.88 4.47
N TYR A 32 3.79 -12.08 4.92
CA TYR A 32 4.84 -12.51 5.85
C TYR A 32 4.42 -12.46 7.33
N LYS A 33 3.14 -12.25 7.62
CA LYS A 33 2.60 -12.14 8.99
C LYS A 33 3.36 -11.13 9.84
N TYR A 34 3.77 -10.01 9.20
CA TYR A 34 4.49 -8.89 9.84
C TYR A 34 5.81 -9.27 10.53
N LYS A 35 6.40 -10.39 10.13
CA LYS A 35 7.69 -10.88 10.69
C LYS A 35 8.90 -10.40 9.91
N GLN A 36 8.70 -9.88 8.73
CA GLN A 36 9.77 -9.42 7.83
C GLN A 36 9.72 -7.91 7.65
N LYS A 37 10.89 -7.30 7.42
CA LYS A 37 11.01 -5.91 7.04
C LYS A 37 10.87 -5.79 5.52
N VAL A 38 9.84 -5.10 5.08
CA VAL A 38 9.56 -4.88 3.66
C VAL A 38 9.89 -3.43 3.32
N VAL A 39 10.70 -3.23 2.29
CA VAL A 39 11.08 -1.90 1.81
C VAL A 39 10.87 -1.80 0.30
N LEU A 40 10.43 -0.63 -0.17
CA LEU A 40 10.39 -0.36 -1.60
C LEU A 40 11.80 -0.33 -2.15
N ALA A 41 12.12 -1.26 -3.06
CA ALA A 41 13.43 -1.35 -3.70
C ALA A 41 13.47 -0.59 -5.03
N LYS A 42 12.40 -0.70 -5.84
CA LYS A 42 12.37 -0.13 -7.19
C LYS A 42 10.94 0.08 -7.67
N ILE A 43 10.73 1.14 -8.44
CA ILE A 43 9.56 1.32 -9.29
C ILE A 43 9.98 0.97 -10.71
N ASN A 44 9.40 -0.10 -11.26
CA ASN A 44 9.69 -0.57 -12.62
C ASN A 44 8.96 0.27 -13.65
N LYS A 45 7.70 0.62 -13.35
CA LYS A 45 6.82 1.36 -14.25
C LYS A 45 5.85 2.22 -13.45
N ALA A 46 5.61 3.44 -13.89
CA ALA A 46 4.54 4.28 -13.38
C ALA A 46 3.95 5.09 -14.53
N ILE A 47 2.64 4.96 -14.75
CA ILE A 47 1.89 5.70 -15.77
C ILE A 47 0.76 6.43 -15.06
N PHE A 48 0.63 7.73 -15.33
CA PHE A 48 -0.44 8.58 -14.84
C PHE A 48 -1.32 9.02 -16.01
N HIS A 49 -2.63 8.84 -15.88
CA HIS A 49 -3.61 9.13 -16.91
C HIS A 49 -4.32 10.48 -16.71
N GLY A 50 -4.00 11.18 -15.62
CA GLY A 50 -4.65 12.45 -15.30
C GLY A 50 -4.09 13.13 -14.06
N LEU A 51 -4.91 13.98 -13.46
CA LEU A 51 -4.62 14.71 -12.24
C LEU A 51 -5.71 14.47 -11.20
N ALA A 52 -5.36 14.42 -9.94
CA ALA A 52 -6.30 14.38 -8.83
C ALA A 52 -6.33 15.73 -8.10
N PHE A 53 -7.52 16.17 -7.74
CA PHE A 53 -7.78 17.49 -7.15
C PHE A 53 -8.33 17.37 -5.73
N PRO A 54 -8.32 18.47 -4.95
CA PRO A 54 -8.99 18.50 -3.66
C PRO A 54 -10.46 18.12 -3.77
N GLY A 55 -10.89 17.18 -2.93
CA GLY A 55 -12.25 16.62 -2.95
C GLY A 55 -12.35 15.28 -3.69
N ASP A 56 -11.37 14.92 -4.52
CA ASP A 56 -11.33 13.59 -5.12
C ASP A 56 -11.02 12.53 -4.06
N THR A 57 -11.63 11.35 -4.22
CA THR A 57 -11.30 10.16 -3.44
C THR A 57 -10.39 9.25 -4.26
N LEU A 58 -9.16 9.03 -3.79
CA LEU A 58 -8.25 8.08 -4.41
C LEU A 58 -8.44 6.68 -3.80
N VAL A 59 -8.59 5.69 -4.66
CA VAL A 59 -8.69 4.28 -4.29
C VAL A 59 -7.48 3.55 -4.85
N TYR A 60 -6.69 2.92 -3.97
CA TYR A 60 -5.54 2.11 -4.36
C TYR A 60 -5.91 0.64 -4.31
N LYS A 61 -5.59 -0.10 -5.37
CA LYS A 61 -5.76 -1.56 -5.45
C LYS A 61 -4.42 -2.17 -5.84
N ALA A 62 -3.88 -3.01 -4.97
CA ALA A 62 -2.60 -3.68 -5.17
C ALA A 62 -2.76 -5.18 -5.27
N THR A 63 -1.91 -5.81 -6.09
CA THR A 63 -1.82 -7.27 -6.26
C THR A 63 -0.36 -7.68 -6.16
N VAL A 64 -0.08 -8.73 -5.42
CA VAL A 64 1.24 -9.37 -5.41
C VAL A 64 1.31 -10.33 -6.59
N GLU A 65 2.20 -10.04 -7.54
CA GLU A 65 2.37 -10.83 -8.77
C GLU A 65 3.34 -12.00 -8.56
N ARG A 66 4.40 -11.75 -7.80
CA ARG A 66 5.46 -12.75 -7.60
C ARG A 66 6.22 -12.49 -6.30
N ILE A 67 6.54 -13.60 -5.62
CA ILE A 67 7.43 -13.61 -4.46
C ILE A 67 8.51 -14.65 -4.72
N ASP A 68 9.77 -14.25 -4.67
CA ASP A 68 10.93 -15.13 -4.80
C ASP A 68 12.14 -14.59 -4.03
N GLU A 69 13.28 -15.27 -4.14
CA GLU A 69 14.52 -14.90 -3.44
C GLU A 69 15.06 -13.50 -3.84
N SER A 70 14.68 -13.00 -5.02
CA SER A 70 15.10 -11.68 -5.50
C SER A 70 14.24 -10.54 -4.96
N GLY A 71 13.12 -10.86 -4.34
CA GLY A 71 12.16 -9.91 -3.79
C GLY A 71 10.71 -10.18 -4.18
N THR A 72 9.87 -9.19 -3.99
CA THR A 72 8.44 -9.27 -4.29
C THR A 72 8.09 -8.25 -5.37
N VAL A 73 7.46 -8.70 -6.45
CA VAL A 73 6.89 -7.83 -7.49
C VAL A 73 5.40 -7.65 -7.23
N SER A 74 4.96 -6.42 -7.24
CA SER A 74 3.55 -6.05 -7.13
C SER A 74 3.13 -5.10 -8.25
N SER A 75 1.90 -5.27 -8.71
CA SER A 75 1.20 -4.30 -9.54
C SER A 75 0.16 -3.57 -8.69
N ALA A 76 -0.06 -2.30 -8.98
CA ALA A 76 -1.10 -1.55 -8.32
C ALA A 76 -1.70 -0.48 -9.23
N ASN A 77 -3.00 -0.29 -9.08
CA ASN A 77 -3.76 0.73 -9.79
C ASN A 77 -4.32 1.73 -8.78
N ALA A 78 -4.26 3.00 -9.13
CA ALA A 78 -5.01 4.05 -8.46
C ALA A 78 -6.22 4.45 -9.31
N TYR A 79 -7.35 4.69 -8.65
CA TYR A 79 -8.58 5.16 -9.27
C TYR A 79 -9.05 6.44 -8.60
N ILE A 80 -9.67 7.32 -9.37
CA ILE A 80 -10.48 8.41 -8.82
C ILE A 80 -11.90 7.91 -8.72
N ARG A 81 -12.43 7.83 -7.51
CA ARG A 81 -13.83 7.49 -7.26
C ARG A 81 -14.68 8.76 -7.27
N LYS A 82 -15.66 8.78 -8.15
CA LYS A 82 -16.64 9.85 -8.27
C LYS A 82 -17.77 9.70 -7.24
N PRO A 83 -18.55 10.77 -6.98
CA PRO A 83 -19.68 10.71 -6.04
C PRO A 83 -20.74 9.66 -6.38
N ASN A 84 -20.90 9.31 -7.66
CA ASN A 84 -21.81 8.26 -8.11
C ASN A 84 -21.27 6.82 -7.91
N GLY A 85 -20.06 6.68 -7.34
CA GLY A 85 -19.39 5.40 -7.11
C GLY A 85 -18.56 4.88 -8.30
N GLU A 86 -18.62 5.55 -9.45
CA GLU A 86 -17.79 5.20 -10.62
C GLU A 86 -16.30 5.41 -10.31
N GLU A 87 -15.47 4.42 -10.66
CA GLU A 87 -14.02 4.48 -10.52
C GLU A 87 -13.36 4.67 -11.89
N VAL A 88 -12.61 5.75 -12.04
CA VAL A 88 -11.85 6.05 -13.26
C VAL A 88 -10.38 5.75 -12.99
N LEU A 89 -9.76 4.95 -13.85
CA LEU A 89 -8.33 4.64 -13.78
C LEU A 89 -7.51 5.93 -13.84
N TYR A 90 -6.67 6.13 -12.82
CA TYR A 90 -5.86 7.32 -12.65
C TYR A 90 -4.37 7.03 -12.81
N ALA A 91 -3.88 5.92 -12.24
CA ALA A 91 -2.48 5.50 -12.37
C ALA A 91 -2.33 4.00 -12.36
N GLU A 92 -1.29 3.53 -13.05
CA GLU A 92 -0.84 2.13 -13.09
C GLU A 92 0.64 2.10 -12.69
N VAL A 93 0.96 1.28 -11.69
CA VAL A 93 2.32 1.20 -11.16
C VAL A 93 2.73 -0.26 -10.99
N GLU A 94 3.93 -0.59 -11.42
CA GLU A 94 4.61 -1.84 -11.11
C GLU A 94 5.85 -1.53 -10.27
N MET A 95 6.00 -2.24 -9.16
CA MET A 95 7.07 -2.01 -8.23
C MET A 95 7.62 -3.30 -7.65
N MET A 96 8.85 -3.21 -7.15
CA MET A 96 9.56 -4.29 -6.50
C MET A 96 9.88 -3.90 -5.06
N HIS A 97 9.61 -4.81 -4.15
CA HIS A 97 9.97 -4.69 -2.73
C HIS A 97 11.06 -5.69 -2.38
N ALA A 98 11.98 -5.27 -1.55
CA ALA A 98 12.98 -6.14 -0.95
C ALA A 98 12.53 -6.55 0.46
N ILE A 99 12.86 -7.78 0.81
CA ILE A 99 12.70 -8.30 2.16
C ILE A 99 14.07 -8.20 2.83
N LEU A 100 14.13 -7.45 3.93
CA LEU A 100 15.36 -7.28 4.70
C LEU A 100 15.36 -8.26 5.87
N ASP A 101 16.47 -8.96 6.03
CA ASP A 101 16.73 -9.75 7.21
C ASP A 101 17.17 -8.87 8.40
N ASP A 102 17.24 -9.46 9.60
CA ASP A 102 17.61 -8.74 10.82
C ASP A 102 19.07 -8.27 10.83
N SER A 103 19.94 -8.75 9.90
CA SER A 103 21.35 -8.35 9.80
C SER A 103 21.52 -6.95 9.21
N TYR A 104 20.51 -6.43 8.51
CA TYR A 104 20.59 -5.14 7.83
C TYR A 104 20.40 -3.93 8.76
N SER A 105 19.77 -4.09 9.92
CA SER A 105 19.59 -2.99 10.88
C SER A 105 19.27 -3.50 12.28
N ASP A 106 20.07 -3.12 13.24
CA ASP A 106 19.84 -3.39 14.69
C ASP A 106 18.59 -2.65 15.24
N LYS A 107 18.04 -1.72 14.50
CA LYS A 107 16.83 -0.99 14.91
C LYS A 107 15.60 -1.62 14.26
N LYS A 108 14.73 -2.23 15.07
CA LYS A 108 13.37 -2.53 14.65
C LYS A 108 12.67 -1.23 14.28
N GLN A 109 12.39 -1.01 13.00
CA GLN A 109 11.64 0.19 12.57
C GLN A 109 10.21 0.17 13.10
N PHE A 110 9.57 -1.01 13.13
CA PHE A 110 8.25 -1.22 13.69
C PHE A 110 8.23 -2.56 14.46
N SER A 111 7.57 -2.57 15.61
CA SER A 111 7.24 -3.80 16.31
C SER A 111 5.95 -4.39 15.73
N THR A 112 5.68 -5.69 16.01
CA THR A 112 4.40 -6.31 15.63
C THR A 112 3.21 -5.56 16.22
N ARG A 113 3.36 -4.97 17.44
CA ARG A 113 2.35 -4.10 18.07
C ARG A 113 2.10 -2.82 17.25
N ASP A 114 3.15 -2.20 16.71
CA ASP A 114 3.00 -0.98 15.90
C ASP A 114 2.25 -1.29 14.60
N TYR A 115 2.56 -2.42 13.96
CA TYR A 115 1.81 -2.90 12.79
C TYR A 115 0.34 -3.18 13.13
N ARG A 116 0.07 -3.89 14.23
CA ARG A 116 -1.31 -4.13 14.68
C ARG A 116 -2.07 -2.82 14.84
N ASN A 117 -1.50 -1.86 15.56
CA ASN A 117 -2.13 -0.56 15.78
C ASN A 117 -2.40 0.18 14.47
N LEU A 118 -1.45 0.13 13.53
CA LEU A 118 -1.62 0.72 12.20
C LEU A 118 -2.78 0.04 11.45
N MET A 119 -2.81 -1.30 11.39
CA MET A 119 -3.84 -2.06 10.68
C MET A 119 -5.23 -1.85 11.25
N VAL A 120 -5.36 -1.81 12.59
CA VAL A 120 -6.63 -1.54 13.27
C VAL A 120 -7.09 -0.11 12.98
N ASN A 121 -6.20 0.89 13.11
CA ASN A 121 -6.54 2.28 12.82
C ASN A 121 -6.93 2.51 11.35
N MET A 122 -6.31 1.81 10.43
CA MET A 122 -6.64 1.84 8.99
C MET A 122 -7.84 0.94 8.63
N LYS A 123 -8.40 0.20 9.58
CA LYS A 123 -9.53 -0.71 9.37
C LYS A 123 -9.26 -1.78 8.29
N VAL A 124 -8.03 -2.25 8.19
CA VAL A 124 -7.60 -3.17 7.12
C VAL A 124 -8.45 -4.43 7.11
N TYR A 125 -8.78 -5.00 8.28
CA TYR A 125 -9.59 -6.21 8.41
C TYR A 125 -11.11 -5.97 8.24
N GLU A 126 -11.52 -4.70 8.15
CA GLU A 126 -12.90 -4.35 7.79
C GLU A 126 -13.08 -4.21 6.27
N VAL A 127 -11.99 -3.91 5.53
CA VAL A 127 -12.05 -3.61 4.09
C VAL A 127 -11.19 -4.54 3.25
N GLY A 128 -10.15 -5.17 3.82
CA GLY A 128 -9.26 -6.10 3.13
C GLY A 128 -9.98 -7.40 2.79
N VAL A 129 -9.72 -7.94 1.59
CA VAL A 129 -10.28 -9.19 1.11
C VAL A 129 -9.18 -10.10 0.56
N GLU A 130 -9.44 -11.40 0.55
CA GLU A 130 -8.62 -12.42 -0.08
C GLU A 130 -8.59 -12.24 -1.61
N ALA A 131 -7.83 -13.09 -2.29
CA ALA A 131 -7.71 -13.06 -3.75
C ALA A 131 -9.05 -13.27 -4.51
N ASP A 132 -10.07 -13.83 -3.83
CA ASP A 132 -11.42 -13.98 -4.36
C ASP A 132 -12.21 -12.65 -4.44
N GLY A 133 -11.68 -11.57 -3.84
CA GLY A 133 -12.29 -10.25 -3.79
C GLY A 133 -13.53 -10.13 -2.89
N VAL A 134 -13.85 -11.17 -2.11
CA VAL A 134 -15.09 -11.26 -1.30
C VAL A 134 -14.79 -11.64 0.15
N THR A 135 -14.00 -12.68 0.37
CA THR A 135 -13.65 -13.16 1.71
C THR A 135 -12.78 -12.16 2.43
N ARG A 136 -13.20 -11.71 3.61
CA ARG A 136 -12.41 -10.75 4.40
C ARG A 136 -11.13 -11.39 4.91
N LEU A 137 -10.05 -10.61 4.92
CA LEU A 137 -8.79 -11.00 5.54
C LEU A 137 -9.01 -11.24 7.04
N PRO A 138 -8.61 -12.40 7.57
CA PRO A 138 -8.67 -12.64 9.01
C PRO A 138 -7.59 -11.82 9.73
N GLU A 139 -7.91 -11.32 10.93
CA GLU A 139 -6.89 -10.75 11.81
C GLU A 139 -5.86 -11.83 12.18
N PRO A 140 -4.54 -11.58 11.98
CA PRO A 140 -3.50 -12.54 12.32
C PRO A 140 -3.51 -12.97 13.80
N GLU A 141 -3.27 -14.25 14.07
CA GLU A 141 -3.19 -14.78 15.45
C GLU A 141 -2.10 -14.06 16.26
N GLU A 142 -1.01 -13.62 15.61
CA GLU A 142 0.06 -12.85 16.22
C GLU A 142 -0.42 -11.52 16.82
N PHE A 143 -1.54 -10.98 16.34
CA PHE A 143 -2.11 -9.74 16.86
C PHE A 143 -2.99 -9.95 18.09
N LYS A 144 -3.56 -11.15 18.26
CA LYS A 144 -4.46 -11.47 19.37
C LYS A 144 -3.75 -11.56 20.73
N ASN A 145 -2.43 -11.77 20.73
CA ASN A 145 -1.60 -11.99 21.93
C ASN A 145 -0.69 -10.82 22.27
N LEU A 146 -1.02 -9.61 21.81
CA LEU A 146 -0.19 -8.40 21.98
C LEU A 146 -0.70 -7.43 23.07
N ASP A 147 -1.42 -7.92 24.06
CA ASP A 147 -1.90 -7.12 25.22
C ASP A 147 -0.77 -6.68 26.14
#